data_e5c1439d9aa1d1931f98c303b80932b8
#
_entry.id   e5c1439d9aa1d1931f98c303b80932b8
#
_cell.length_a   1.000
_cell.length_b   1.000
_cell.length_c   1.000
_cell.angle_alpha   90.00
_cell.angle_beta   90.00
_cell.angle_gamma   90.00
#
_symmetry.space_group_name_H-M   'P 1'
#
loop_
_entity.id
_entity.type
_entity.pdbx_description
1 polymer ?
#
loop_
_entity_poly.entity_id
_entity_poly.type
_entity_poly.pdbx_seq_one_letter_code
_entity_poly.pdbx_strand_id
1 'polypeptide(L)'
;MNETEARAALRGILVTLGIERGDTVYLGIDMARAPLPKYPATFSPAGIRDREERWCQFVLGVLLDAIGPQGTVLAPSFSYAYAR
;
A
#
# COMPACT_ATOMS: atom_id res chain seq x y z
N MET A 1 12.49 8.23 -1.20
CA MET A 1 11.20 8.93 -1.12
C MET A 1 10.71 8.86 0.32
N ASN A 2 10.31 9.99 0.89
CA ASN A 2 9.75 9.99 2.24
C ASN A 2 8.25 9.71 2.19
N GLU A 3 7.60 9.62 3.37
CA GLU A 3 6.18 9.31 3.41
C GLU A 3 5.31 10.37 2.73
N THR A 4 5.66 11.63 2.88
CA THR A 4 4.89 12.72 2.26
C THR A 4 4.93 12.63 0.75
N GLU A 5 6.10 12.38 0.19
CA GLU A 5 6.28 12.23 -1.25
C GLU A 5 5.57 10.98 -1.77
N ALA A 6 5.72 9.87 -1.07
CA ALA A 6 5.09 8.61 -1.45
C ALA A 6 3.56 8.72 -1.40
N ARG A 7 3.03 9.39 -0.38
CA ARG A 7 1.59 9.59 -0.23
C ARG A 7 1.04 10.42 -1.38
N ALA A 8 1.72 11.50 -1.74
CA ALA A 8 1.30 12.35 -2.86
C ALA A 8 1.33 11.58 -4.18
N ALA A 9 2.37 10.80 -4.41
CA ALA A 9 2.50 10.01 -5.62
C ALA A 9 1.41 8.94 -5.71
N LEU A 10 1.13 8.27 -4.61
CA LEU A 10 0.11 7.22 -4.57
C LEU A 10 -1.29 7.80 -4.76
N ARG A 11 -1.58 8.95 -4.14
CA ARG A 11 -2.85 9.64 -4.36
C ARG A 11 -3.03 10.04 -5.82
N GLY A 12 -1.96 10.50 -6.45
CA GLY A 12 -2.00 10.83 -7.88
C GLY A 12 -2.37 9.64 -8.73
N ILE A 13 -1.84 8.47 -8.41
CA ILE A 13 -2.18 7.23 -9.11
C ILE A 13 -3.67 6.90 -8.92
N LEU A 14 -4.17 7.03 -7.70
CA LEU A 14 -5.57 6.73 -7.42
C LEU A 14 -6.52 7.66 -8.19
N VAL A 15 -6.18 8.94 -8.27
CA VAL A 15 -6.95 9.90 -9.06
C VAL A 15 -6.93 9.53 -10.54
N THR A 16 -5.76 9.16 -11.05
CA THR A 16 -5.63 8.76 -12.46
C THR A 16 -6.47 7.51 -12.77
N LEU A 17 -6.58 6.61 -11.82
CA LEU A 17 -7.40 5.41 -11.98
C LEU A 17 -8.89 5.66 -11.80
N GLY A 18 -9.28 6.87 -11.40
CA GLY A 18 -10.68 7.21 -11.21
C GLY A 18 -11.29 6.69 -9.92
N ILE A 19 -10.47 6.43 -8.92
CA ILE A 19 -10.98 5.92 -7.64
C ILE A 19 -11.60 7.05 -6.85
N GLU A 20 -12.81 6.85 -6.39
CA GLU A 20 -13.61 7.85 -5.70
C GLU A 20 -14.07 7.35 -4.33
N ARG A 21 -14.61 8.25 -3.54
CA ARG A 21 -15.14 7.91 -2.23
C ARG A 21 -16.31 6.95 -2.38
N GLY A 22 -16.35 5.95 -1.54
CA GLY A 22 -17.38 4.93 -1.56
C GLY A 22 -17.09 3.75 -2.47
N ASP A 23 -16.00 3.81 -3.24
CA ASP A 23 -15.67 2.75 -4.17
C ASP A 23 -15.24 1.46 -3.46
N THR A 24 -15.46 0.35 -4.15
CA THR A 24 -14.89 -0.93 -3.76
C THR A 24 -13.63 -1.16 -4.62
N VAL A 25 -12.51 -1.33 -3.96
CA VAL A 25 -11.23 -1.46 -4.64
C VAL A 25 -10.64 -2.85 -4.37
N TYR A 26 -10.31 -3.56 -5.44
CA TYR A 26 -9.56 -4.80 -5.34
C TYR A 26 -8.08 -4.48 -5.49
N LEU A 27 -7.31 -4.73 -4.45
CA LEU A 27 -5.92 -4.31 -4.38
C LEU A 27 -4.97 -5.40 -4.85
N GLY A 28 -4.24 -5.08 -5.92
CA GLY A 28 -3.05 -5.83 -6.30
C GLY A 28 -1.91 -4.84 -6.46
N ILE A 29 -0.79 -5.10 -5.82
CA ILE A 29 0.30 -4.14 -5.83
C ILE A 29 1.63 -4.84 -6.07
N ASP A 30 2.44 -4.23 -6.94
CA ASP A 30 3.81 -4.63 -7.16
C ASP A 30 4.70 -3.75 -6.30
N MET A 31 5.20 -4.30 -5.22
CA MET A 31 6.01 -3.55 -4.26
C MET A 31 7.32 -3.05 -4.85
N ALA A 32 7.80 -3.66 -5.92
CA ALA A 32 9.03 -3.23 -6.56
C ALA A 32 8.85 -1.94 -7.37
N ARG A 33 7.62 -1.64 -7.77
CA ARG A 33 7.32 -0.49 -8.63
C ARG A 33 6.47 0.58 -7.98
N ALA A 34 5.87 0.26 -6.84
CA ALA A 34 4.99 1.20 -6.17
C ALA A 34 5.78 2.37 -5.57
N PRO A 35 5.17 3.57 -5.50
CA PRO A 35 5.79 4.70 -4.83
C PRO A 35 5.68 4.50 -3.32
N LEU A 36 6.69 3.92 -2.74
CA LEU A 36 6.72 3.57 -1.33
C LEU A 36 7.77 4.40 -0.59
N PRO A 37 7.50 4.75 0.67
CA PRO A 37 8.51 5.46 1.46
C PRO A 37 9.69 4.54 1.75
N LYS A 38 10.85 5.13 1.91
CA LYS A 38 12.03 4.38 2.31
C LYS A 38 12.01 4.20 3.81
N TYR A 39 11.92 2.95 4.22
CA TYR A 39 12.05 2.60 5.63
C TYR A 39 13.38 1.89 5.85
N PRO A 40 14.02 2.14 6.98
CA PRO A 40 15.21 1.38 7.33
C PRO A 40 14.91 -0.10 7.35
N ALA A 41 15.82 -0.89 6.84
CA ALA A 41 15.67 -2.32 6.85
C ALA A 41 16.95 -2.95 7.34
N THR A 42 16.81 -3.94 8.19
CA THR A 42 17.90 -4.83 8.50
C THR A 42 17.82 -6.01 7.55
N PHE A 43 18.95 -6.61 7.28
CA PHE A 43 18.99 -7.75 6.36
C PHE A 43 18.63 -9.07 7.06
N SER A 44 17.90 -9.00 8.15
CA SER A 44 17.37 -10.19 8.79
C SER A 44 15.98 -10.51 8.20
N PRO A 45 15.53 -11.76 8.24
CA PRO A 45 14.18 -12.09 7.79
C PRO A 45 13.11 -11.31 8.53
N ALA A 46 13.30 -11.08 9.83
CA ALA A 46 12.35 -10.30 10.62
C ALA A 46 12.32 -8.85 10.18
N GLY A 47 13.47 -8.25 9.89
CA GLY A 47 13.54 -6.86 9.45
C GLY A 47 12.91 -6.66 8.09
N ILE A 48 13.09 -7.59 7.18
CA ILE A 48 12.47 -7.53 5.84
C ILE A 48 10.97 -7.61 5.96
N ARG A 49 10.48 -8.53 6.79
CA ARG A 49 9.05 -8.72 7.01
C ARG A 49 8.40 -7.50 7.63
N ASP A 50 9.06 -6.90 8.60
CA ASP A 50 8.59 -5.69 9.26
C ASP A 50 8.45 -4.55 8.26
N ARG A 51 9.42 -4.37 7.37
CA ARG A 51 9.37 -3.34 6.35
C ARG A 51 8.22 -3.55 5.38
N GLU A 52 8.02 -4.79 4.93
CA GLU A 52 6.92 -5.10 4.02
C GLU A 52 5.57 -4.84 4.68
N GLU A 53 5.44 -5.20 5.94
CA GLU A 53 4.21 -4.94 6.69
C GLU A 53 3.94 -3.45 6.82
N ARG A 54 4.96 -2.64 7.08
CA ARG A 54 4.82 -1.20 7.15
C ARG A 54 4.39 -0.61 5.81
N TRP A 55 4.93 -1.12 4.71
CA TRP A 55 4.51 -0.69 3.38
C TRP A 55 3.05 -1.04 3.12
N CYS A 56 2.62 -2.23 3.48
CA CYS A 56 1.22 -2.62 3.32
C CYS A 56 0.30 -1.71 4.11
N GLN A 57 0.64 -1.41 5.36
CA GLN A 57 -0.14 -0.49 6.18
C GLN A 57 -0.18 0.90 5.60
N PHE A 58 0.93 1.36 5.04
CA PHE A 58 1.00 2.66 4.40
C PHE A 58 0.05 2.74 3.19
N VAL A 59 0.12 1.76 2.30
CA VAL A 59 -0.72 1.72 1.10
C VAL A 59 -2.19 1.63 1.48
N LEU A 60 -2.54 0.76 2.43
CA LEU A 60 -3.91 0.64 2.90
C LEU A 60 -4.42 1.94 3.51
N GLY A 61 -3.58 2.63 4.27
CA GLY A 61 -3.96 3.92 4.86
C GLY A 61 -4.30 4.95 3.81
N VAL A 62 -3.50 5.06 2.76
CA VAL A 62 -3.76 6.01 1.67
C VAL A 62 -5.04 5.64 0.94
N LEU A 63 -5.25 4.36 0.66
CA LEU A 63 -6.46 3.88 0.00
C LEU A 63 -7.71 4.16 0.83
N LEU A 64 -7.67 3.83 2.11
CA LEU A 64 -8.82 4.03 2.99
C LEU A 64 -9.18 5.50 3.12
N ASP A 65 -8.18 6.38 3.14
CA ASP A 65 -8.41 7.82 3.11
C ASP A 65 -9.13 8.24 1.82
N ALA A 66 -8.72 7.66 0.70
CA ALA A 66 -9.28 8.04 -0.60
C ALA A 66 -10.73 7.59 -0.77
N ILE A 67 -11.05 6.38 -0.33
CA ILE A 67 -12.40 5.84 -0.52
C ILE A 67 -13.34 6.14 0.64
N GLY A 68 -12.80 6.52 1.79
CA GLY A 68 -13.60 6.90 2.96
C GLY A 68 -14.30 5.74 3.65
N PRO A 69 -15.10 6.04 4.67
CA PRO A 69 -15.71 4.98 5.51
C PRO A 69 -16.77 4.15 4.79
N GLN A 70 -17.29 4.64 3.68
CA GLN A 70 -18.29 3.91 2.89
C GLN A 70 -17.64 2.98 1.86
N GLY A 71 -16.34 3.10 1.67
CA GLY A 71 -15.65 2.29 0.68
C GLY A 71 -15.18 0.95 1.25
N THR A 72 -14.78 0.08 0.36
CA THR A 72 -14.31 -1.27 0.71
C THR A 72 -13.03 -1.58 -0.04
N VAL A 73 -12.06 -2.13 0.67
CA VAL A 73 -10.84 -2.63 0.04
C VAL A 73 -10.85 -4.15 0.16
N LEU A 74 -10.73 -4.81 -0.99
CA LEU A 74 -10.58 -6.25 -1.06
C LEU A 74 -9.13 -6.55 -1.45
N ALA A 75 -8.45 -7.30 -0.63
CA ALA A 75 -7.09 -7.70 -0.91
C ALA A 75 -6.98 -9.20 -0.82
N PRO A 76 -6.11 -9.82 -1.64
CA PRO A 76 -5.89 -11.24 -1.50
C PRO A 76 -5.42 -11.56 -0.10
N SER A 77 -6.03 -12.58 0.47
CA SER A 77 -5.68 -12.99 1.84
C SER A 77 -4.39 -13.79 1.89
N PHE A 78 -3.87 -14.18 0.75
CA PHE A 78 -2.62 -14.88 0.75
C PHE A 78 -1.57 -13.97 1.34
N SER A 79 -0.76 -14.49 2.13
CA SER A 79 0.33 -13.73 2.66
C SER A 79 1.54 -13.95 1.79
N TYR A 80 2.45 -13.05 1.88
CA TYR A 80 3.69 -13.22 1.19
C TYR A 80 4.50 -14.33 1.79
N ALA A 81 4.15 -14.74 2.96
CA ALA A 81 4.82 -15.86 3.59
C ALA A 81 4.67 -17.12 2.79
N TYR A 82 3.57 -17.26 2.11
CA TYR A 82 3.38 -18.45 1.32
C TYR A 82 4.18 -18.46 0.06
N ALA A 83 4.54 -17.33 -0.41
CA ALA A 83 5.28 -17.25 -1.66
C ALA A 83 6.72 -17.68 -1.48
N ARG A 84 7.12 -18.06 -0.31
CA ARG A 84 8.50 -18.43 -0.07
C ARG A 84 8.66 -19.86 0.32
#